data_f66cc047485cc272a1731214842453d4
#
_entry.id   f66cc047485cc272a1731214842453d4
#
_cell.length_a   1.000
_cell.length_b   1.000
_cell.length_c   1.000
_cell.angle_alpha   90.00
_cell.angle_beta   90.00
_cell.angle_gamma   90.00
#
_symmetry.space_group_name_H-M   'P 1'
#
loop_
_entity.id
_entity.type
_entity.pdbx_description
1 polymer ?
#
loop_
_entity_poly.entity_id
_entity_poly.type
_entity_poly.pdbx_seq_one_letter_code
_entity_poly.pdbx_strand_id
1 'polypeptide(L)'
;MEVNKAAPAIATGQIDIRAKPEVVWDVLADIDNWPNWNPAIKEAKLTGGLKVGSVFRWKSGPGTITSTFEEVEAPREIGWSGRSMGIIAVHVHRLEPTAEGTKVYAEESFDGLMVRVFKGASRKTLQNGIDGGLASLKKEAERRA
;
A
#
# COMPACT_ATOMS: atom_id res chain seq x y z
N MET A 1 -10.73 7.34 4.89
CA MET A 1 -10.42 6.00 5.46
C MET A 1 -9.26 6.11 6.43
N GLU A 2 -9.28 5.30 7.49
CA GLU A 2 -8.21 5.28 8.47
C GLU A 2 -7.76 3.85 8.76
N VAL A 3 -6.50 3.71 9.17
CA VAL A 3 -5.99 2.43 9.68
C VAL A 3 -6.55 2.14 11.07
N ASN A 4 -6.35 0.93 11.56
CA ASN A 4 -6.73 0.56 12.93
C ASN A 4 -5.77 1.22 13.93
N LYS A 5 -6.21 2.32 14.56
CA LYS A 5 -5.40 3.07 15.54
C LYS A 5 -5.11 2.29 16.82
N ALA A 6 -5.87 1.25 17.11
CA ALA A 6 -5.66 0.37 18.25
C ALA A 6 -4.74 -0.83 17.93
N ALA A 7 -4.26 -0.94 16.70
CA ALA A 7 -3.39 -2.06 16.30
C ALA A 7 -2.04 -2.00 17.02
N PRO A 8 -1.43 -3.16 17.32
CA PRO A 8 -0.13 -3.21 17.98
C PRO A 8 1.04 -2.75 17.10
N ALA A 9 0.88 -2.75 15.77
CA ALA A 9 1.89 -2.24 14.85
C ALA A 9 1.25 -1.29 13.86
N ILE A 10 1.79 -0.07 13.77
CA ILE A 10 1.38 0.97 12.83
C ILE A 10 2.64 1.59 12.26
N ALA A 11 2.68 1.77 10.94
CA ALA A 11 3.76 2.48 10.27
C ALA A 11 3.19 3.58 9.40
N THR A 12 3.93 4.67 9.27
CA THR A 12 3.59 5.79 8.40
C THR A 12 4.80 6.19 7.58
N GLY A 13 4.56 6.80 6.43
CA GLY A 13 5.62 7.34 5.60
C GLY A 13 5.07 8.40 4.66
N GLN A 14 5.97 9.18 4.10
CA GLN A 14 5.63 10.15 3.07
C GLN A 14 6.82 10.34 2.13
N ILE A 15 6.52 10.70 0.89
CA ILE A 15 7.54 10.92 -0.13
C ILE A 15 7.04 11.96 -1.15
N ASP A 16 7.96 12.77 -1.66
CA ASP A 16 7.69 13.70 -2.74
C ASP A 16 8.07 13.05 -4.07
N ILE A 17 7.15 13.07 -5.03
CA ILE A 17 7.31 12.45 -6.35
C ILE A 17 7.16 13.52 -7.42
N ARG A 18 8.11 13.58 -8.35
CA ARG A 18 8.09 14.51 -9.49
C ARG A 18 7.28 13.95 -10.64
N ALA A 19 6.00 13.75 -10.37
CA ALA A 19 5.01 13.30 -11.33
C ALA A 19 3.64 13.79 -10.85
N LYS A 20 2.74 14.06 -11.79
CA LYS A 20 1.38 14.51 -11.48
C LYS A 20 0.63 13.42 -10.69
N PRO A 21 -0.35 13.80 -9.85
CA PRO A 21 -1.15 12.82 -9.11
C PRO A 21 -1.76 11.73 -9.99
N GLU A 22 -2.21 12.06 -11.19
CA GLU A 22 -2.78 11.10 -12.14
C GLU A 22 -1.77 10.02 -12.55
N VAL A 23 -0.51 10.41 -12.74
CA VAL A 23 0.56 9.44 -13.08
C VAL A 23 0.86 8.53 -11.91
N VAL A 24 0.98 9.11 -10.71
CA VAL A 24 1.22 8.32 -9.47
C VAL A 24 0.05 7.38 -9.21
N TRP A 25 -1.17 7.87 -9.39
CA TRP A 25 -2.39 7.06 -9.26
C TRP A 25 -2.37 5.86 -10.20
N ASP A 26 -2.05 6.08 -11.47
CA ASP A 26 -2.04 5.02 -12.48
C ASP A 26 -1.04 3.90 -12.13
N VAL A 27 0.10 4.25 -11.54
CA VAL A 27 1.06 3.26 -11.05
C VAL A 27 0.50 2.46 -9.87
N LEU A 28 -0.03 3.18 -8.89
CA LEU A 28 -0.50 2.62 -7.63
C LEU A 28 -1.77 1.77 -7.80
N ALA A 29 -2.68 2.20 -8.66
CA ALA A 29 -3.97 1.55 -8.87
C ALA A 29 -3.92 0.36 -9.84
N ASP A 30 -2.86 0.21 -10.59
CA ASP A 30 -2.66 -0.90 -11.52
C ASP A 30 -2.09 -2.12 -10.80
N ILE A 31 -2.95 -2.80 -10.06
CA ILE A 31 -2.57 -3.89 -9.15
C ILE A 31 -1.81 -5.02 -9.87
N ASP A 32 -2.30 -5.45 -11.02
CA ASP A 32 -1.71 -6.58 -11.76
C ASP A 32 -0.27 -6.30 -12.19
N ASN A 33 0.11 -5.02 -12.26
CA ASN A 33 1.45 -4.59 -12.69
C ASN A 33 2.42 -4.32 -11.53
N TRP A 34 1.98 -4.45 -10.28
CA TRP A 34 2.82 -4.20 -9.11
C TRP A 34 4.16 -4.95 -9.12
N PRO A 35 4.22 -6.24 -9.53
CA PRO A 35 5.49 -6.96 -9.55
C PRO A 35 6.54 -6.36 -10.49
N ASN A 36 6.11 -5.59 -11.48
CA ASN A 36 7.02 -5.01 -12.47
C ASN A 36 7.81 -3.81 -11.94
N TRP A 37 7.34 -3.17 -10.87
CA TRP A 37 8.03 -2.00 -10.32
C TRP A 37 8.33 -2.10 -8.82
N ASN A 38 7.71 -3.04 -8.12
CA ASN A 38 8.00 -3.25 -6.70
C ASN A 38 8.64 -4.63 -6.51
N PRO A 39 9.97 -4.69 -6.25
CA PRO A 39 10.68 -5.98 -6.14
C PRO A 39 10.25 -6.83 -4.94
N ALA A 40 9.57 -6.23 -3.94
CA ALA A 40 9.04 -6.98 -2.82
C ALA A 40 7.77 -7.77 -3.17
N ILE A 41 7.13 -7.48 -4.30
CA ILE A 41 5.88 -8.11 -4.71
C ILE A 41 6.16 -9.11 -5.85
N LYS A 42 5.85 -10.38 -5.62
CA LYS A 42 6.10 -11.45 -6.58
C LYS A 42 4.96 -11.65 -7.56
N GLU A 43 3.73 -11.51 -7.07
CA GLU A 43 2.51 -11.70 -7.84
C GLU A 43 1.44 -10.74 -7.33
N ALA A 44 0.56 -10.29 -8.22
CA ALA A 44 -0.62 -9.52 -7.85
C ALA A 44 -1.70 -9.69 -8.90
N LYS A 45 -2.96 -9.85 -8.47
CA LYS A 45 -4.10 -10.05 -9.36
C LYS A 45 -5.35 -9.42 -8.78
N LEU A 46 -5.92 -8.46 -9.50
CA LEU A 46 -7.20 -7.83 -9.17
C LEU A 46 -8.35 -8.54 -9.90
N THR A 47 -9.42 -8.79 -9.18
CA THR A 47 -10.66 -9.36 -9.72
C THR A 47 -11.80 -8.35 -9.51
N GLY A 48 -12.60 -8.11 -10.56
CA GLY A 48 -13.79 -7.27 -10.46
C GLY A 48 -13.58 -5.78 -10.73
N GLY A 49 -12.38 -5.38 -11.13
CA GLY A 49 -12.07 -3.99 -11.46
C GLY A 49 -11.74 -3.12 -10.25
N LEU A 50 -11.33 -1.89 -10.52
CA LEU A 50 -10.90 -0.93 -9.50
C LEU A 50 -12.10 -0.23 -8.88
N LYS A 51 -12.64 -0.78 -7.81
CA LYS A 51 -13.79 -0.22 -7.08
C LYS A 51 -13.86 -0.77 -5.67
N VAL A 52 -14.54 -0.07 -4.77
CA VAL A 52 -14.81 -0.54 -3.41
C VAL A 52 -15.49 -1.91 -3.46
N GLY A 53 -15.02 -2.83 -2.64
CA GLY A 53 -15.51 -4.21 -2.57
C GLY A 53 -14.78 -5.19 -3.48
N SER A 54 -14.02 -4.73 -4.47
CA SER A 54 -13.21 -5.62 -5.30
C SER A 54 -12.07 -6.22 -4.50
N VAL A 55 -11.74 -7.46 -4.83
CA VAL A 55 -10.73 -8.26 -4.13
C VAL A 55 -9.51 -8.44 -5.01
N PHE A 56 -8.34 -8.32 -4.41
CA PHE A 56 -7.09 -8.68 -5.07
C PHE A 56 -6.25 -9.58 -4.18
N ARG A 57 -5.51 -10.46 -4.83
CA ARG A 57 -4.58 -11.39 -4.17
C ARG A 57 -3.17 -11.10 -4.62
N TRP A 58 -2.26 -11.06 -3.68
CA TRP A 58 -0.88 -10.74 -3.97
C TRP A 58 0.08 -11.41 -2.99
N LYS A 59 1.35 -11.48 -3.39
CA LYS A 59 2.41 -12.11 -2.60
C LYS A 59 3.55 -11.14 -2.37
N SER A 60 3.81 -10.88 -1.08
CA SER A 60 4.95 -10.11 -0.61
C SER A 60 5.44 -10.82 0.66
N GLY A 61 6.55 -11.57 0.54
CA GLY A 61 6.99 -12.47 1.58
C GLY A 61 6.24 -13.81 1.54
N PRO A 62 6.15 -14.55 2.66
CA PRO A 62 5.48 -15.84 2.71
C PRO A 62 3.96 -15.67 2.68
N GLY A 63 3.29 -16.65 2.03
CA GLY A 63 1.84 -16.71 1.97
C GLY A 63 1.22 -15.75 0.95
N THR A 64 -0.08 -15.87 0.81
CA THR A 64 -0.88 -15.01 -0.07
C THR A 64 -1.69 -14.03 0.76
N ILE A 65 -1.64 -12.76 0.38
CA ILE A 65 -2.44 -11.71 0.99
C ILE A 65 -3.72 -11.57 0.18
N THR A 66 -4.86 -11.61 0.85
CA THR A 66 -6.16 -11.35 0.24
C THR A 66 -6.63 -9.99 0.73
N SER A 67 -6.79 -9.05 -0.19
CA SER A 67 -7.15 -7.67 0.12
C SER A 67 -8.46 -7.26 -0.55
N THR A 68 -9.17 -6.36 0.10
CA THR A 68 -10.43 -5.80 -0.40
C THR A 68 -10.32 -4.29 -0.40
N PHE A 69 -10.64 -3.63 -1.52
CA PHE A 69 -10.69 -2.18 -1.57
C PHE A 69 -11.81 -1.64 -0.68
N GLU A 70 -11.44 -0.74 0.22
CA GLU A 70 -12.37 -0.04 1.11
C GLU A 70 -12.57 1.42 0.69
N GLU A 71 -11.60 2.01 0.00
CA GLU A 71 -11.64 3.38 -0.50
C GLU A 71 -10.98 3.44 -1.87
N VAL A 72 -11.67 4.02 -2.85
CA VAL A 72 -11.13 4.28 -4.19
C VAL A 72 -11.64 5.64 -4.64
N GLU A 73 -10.82 6.67 -4.48
CA GLU A 73 -11.15 8.05 -4.84
C GLU A 73 -10.02 8.65 -5.68
N ALA A 74 -10.08 8.38 -6.98
CA ALA A 74 -9.05 8.82 -7.92
C ALA A 74 -9.04 10.34 -8.10
N PRO A 75 -7.88 10.98 -8.16
CA PRO A 75 -6.54 10.45 -7.96
C PRO A 75 -5.99 10.74 -6.55
N ARG A 76 -6.83 10.77 -5.53
CA ARG A 76 -6.48 11.31 -4.21
C ARG A 76 -6.27 10.27 -3.11
N GLU A 77 -7.11 9.24 -3.05
CA GLU A 77 -7.05 8.29 -1.95
C GLU A 77 -7.41 6.88 -2.39
N ILE A 78 -6.61 5.91 -1.98
CA ILE A 78 -6.86 4.50 -2.17
C ILE A 78 -6.49 3.75 -0.90
N GLY A 79 -7.35 2.83 -0.49
CA GLY A 79 -7.11 2.06 0.72
C GLY A 79 -7.78 0.69 0.65
N TRP A 80 -7.21 -0.25 1.38
CA TRP A 80 -7.70 -1.61 1.44
C TRP A 80 -7.45 -2.23 2.81
N SER A 81 -8.28 -3.22 3.13
CA SER A 81 -8.03 -4.15 4.21
C SER A 81 -7.47 -5.44 3.63
N GLY A 82 -6.71 -6.19 4.41
CA GLY A 82 -6.12 -7.43 3.92
C GLY A 82 -5.94 -8.45 5.03
N ARG A 83 -5.81 -9.70 4.61
CA ARG A 83 -5.58 -10.82 5.53
C ARG A 83 -4.53 -11.76 4.98
N SER A 84 -3.61 -12.18 5.84
CA SER A 84 -2.61 -13.20 5.52
C SER A 84 -2.07 -13.79 6.80
N MET A 85 -2.08 -15.12 6.93
CA MET A 85 -1.42 -15.83 8.03
C MET A 85 -1.82 -15.32 9.43
N GLY A 86 -3.11 -15.04 9.64
CA GLY A 86 -3.62 -14.52 10.90
C GLY A 86 -3.37 -13.03 11.16
N ILE A 87 -2.76 -12.33 10.22
CA ILE A 87 -2.56 -10.88 10.28
C ILE A 87 -3.73 -10.19 9.58
N ILE A 88 -4.27 -9.16 10.22
CA ILE A 88 -5.26 -8.26 9.64
C ILE A 88 -4.58 -6.93 9.40
N ALA A 89 -4.53 -6.52 8.13
CA ALA A 89 -3.88 -5.28 7.72
C ALA A 89 -4.90 -4.27 7.21
N VAL A 90 -4.64 -3.00 7.45
CA VAL A 90 -5.34 -1.88 6.80
C VAL A 90 -4.30 -0.94 6.24
N HIS A 91 -4.38 -0.62 4.97
CA HIS A 91 -3.40 0.18 4.25
C HIS A 91 -4.08 1.33 3.52
N VAL A 92 -3.57 2.53 3.67
CA VAL A 92 -4.11 3.75 3.05
C VAL A 92 -2.98 4.53 2.39
N HIS A 93 -3.23 5.00 1.16
CA HIS A 93 -2.38 5.96 0.47
C HIS A 93 -3.19 7.22 0.17
N ARG A 94 -2.62 8.38 0.45
CA ARG A 94 -3.20 9.68 0.11
C ARG A 94 -2.23 10.45 -0.76
N LEU A 95 -2.75 11.01 -1.86
CA LEU A 95 -1.98 11.75 -2.85
C LEU A 95 -2.42 13.21 -2.82
N GLU A 96 -1.46 14.10 -2.60
CA GLU A 96 -1.70 15.55 -2.62
C GLU A 96 -0.88 16.21 -3.74
N PRO A 97 -1.52 17.02 -4.59
CA PRO A 97 -0.76 17.78 -5.59
C PRO A 97 0.15 18.81 -4.92
N THR A 98 1.36 18.97 -5.46
CA THR A 98 2.32 19.98 -5.03
C THR A 98 2.78 20.79 -6.22
N ALA A 99 3.54 21.85 -5.99
CA ALA A 99 4.10 22.67 -7.06
C ALA A 99 4.99 21.86 -8.02
N GLU A 100 5.67 20.83 -7.51
CA GLU A 100 6.63 20.02 -8.29
C GLU A 100 6.09 18.63 -8.68
N GLY A 101 4.91 18.26 -8.23
CA GLY A 101 4.32 16.96 -8.53
C GLY A 101 3.31 16.50 -7.51
N THR A 102 3.66 15.47 -6.73
CA THR A 102 2.75 14.84 -5.77
C THR A 102 3.47 14.51 -4.48
N LYS A 103 2.82 14.78 -3.35
CA LYS A 103 3.22 14.22 -2.07
C LYS A 103 2.33 13.01 -1.77
N VAL A 104 2.95 11.89 -1.47
CA VAL A 104 2.24 10.66 -1.12
C VAL A 104 2.42 10.37 0.36
N TYR A 105 1.32 10.19 1.06
CA TYR A 105 1.29 9.70 2.43
C TYR A 105 0.82 8.25 2.43
N ALA A 106 1.52 7.40 3.15
CA ALA A 106 1.13 6.01 3.33
C ALA A 106 1.05 5.70 4.81
N GLU A 107 0.04 4.91 5.17
CA GLU A 107 -0.16 4.46 6.55
C GLU A 107 -0.67 3.03 6.50
N GLU A 108 -0.15 2.18 7.40
CA GLU A 108 -0.58 0.79 7.49
C GLU A 108 -0.59 0.32 8.93
N SER A 109 -1.60 -0.48 9.27
CA SER A 109 -1.71 -1.15 10.57
C SER A 109 -1.72 -2.66 10.40
N PHE A 110 -1.04 -3.36 11.32
CA PHE A 110 -1.09 -4.81 11.45
C PHE A 110 -1.65 -5.18 12.81
N ASP A 111 -2.64 -6.08 12.82
CA ASP A 111 -3.17 -6.69 14.03
C ASP A 111 -3.19 -8.21 13.90
N GLY A 112 -3.25 -8.91 15.02
CA GLY A 112 -3.25 -10.36 15.11
C GLY A 112 -2.40 -10.82 16.27
N LEU A 113 -2.57 -12.10 16.69
CA LEU A 113 -1.90 -12.63 17.87
C LEU A 113 -0.39 -12.53 17.75
N MET A 114 0.19 -12.94 16.62
CA MET A 114 1.65 -12.93 16.44
C MET A 114 2.20 -11.50 16.38
N VAL A 115 1.44 -10.56 15.84
CA VAL A 115 1.82 -9.15 15.84
C VAL A 115 1.88 -8.62 17.29
N ARG A 116 0.92 -9.01 18.12
CA ARG A 116 0.88 -8.61 19.53
C ARG A 116 2.04 -9.21 20.34
N VAL A 117 2.45 -10.44 20.01
CA VAL A 117 3.57 -11.11 20.65
C VAL A 117 4.92 -10.53 20.19
N PHE A 118 5.05 -10.25 18.89
CA PHE A 118 6.30 -9.75 18.29
C PHE A 118 6.16 -8.31 17.79
N LYS A 119 5.74 -7.40 18.66
CA LYS A 119 5.47 -5.99 18.29
C LYS A 119 6.66 -5.29 17.65
N GLY A 120 7.85 -5.41 18.25
CA GLY A 120 9.04 -4.73 17.74
C GLY A 120 9.43 -5.18 16.35
N ALA A 121 9.49 -6.50 16.14
CA ALA A 121 9.81 -7.08 14.84
C ALA A 121 8.75 -6.74 13.80
N SER A 122 7.48 -6.80 14.18
CA SER A 122 6.34 -6.47 13.29
C SER A 122 6.36 -5.01 12.88
N ARG A 123 6.63 -4.09 13.80
CA ARG A 123 6.74 -2.64 13.50
C ARG A 123 7.88 -2.37 12.54
N LYS A 124 9.02 -3.02 12.74
CA LYS A 124 10.18 -2.86 11.86
C LYS A 124 9.89 -3.37 10.45
N THR A 125 9.32 -4.56 10.34
CA THR A 125 8.95 -5.15 9.06
C THR A 125 7.95 -4.25 8.32
N LEU A 126 6.94 -3.76 9.03
CA LEU A 126 5.92 -2.89 8.47
C LEU A 126 6.51 -1.57 7.98
N GLN A 127 7.37 -0.93 8.80
CA GLN A 127 8.01 0.33 8.42
C GLN A 127 8.92 0.15 7.19
N ASN A 128 9.68 -0.93 7.14
CA ASN A 128 10.53 -1.23 5.99
C ASN A 128 9.69 -1.43 4.72
N GLY A 129 8.52 -2.08 4.85
CA GLY A 129 7.59 -2.27 3.74
C GLY A 129 7.03 -0.95 3.21
N ILE A 130 6.63 -0.06 4.11
CA ILE A 130 6.13 1.29 3.76
C ILE A 130 7.22 2.09 3.05
N ASP A 131 8.40 2.15 3.64
CA ASP A 131 9.51 2.94 3.07
C ASP A 131 9.96 2.40 1.71
N GLY A 132 10.10 1.08 1.58
CA GLY A 132 10.47 0.43 0.32
C GLY A 132 9.40 0.59 -0.76
N GLY A 133 8.13 0.46 -0.38
CA GLY A 133 7.01 0.66 -1.30
C GLY A 133 6.93 2.08 -1.85
N LEU A 134 7.09 3.07 -0.98
CA LEU A 134 7.11 4.49 -1.40
C LEU A 134 8.29 4.80 -2.32
N ALA A 135 9.48 4.27 -2.01
CA ALA A 135 10.66 4.46 -2.86
C ALA A 135 10.47 3.84 -4.25
N SER A 136 9.89 2.65 -4.31
CA SER A 136 9.60 1.96 -5.58
C SER A 136 8.53 2.70 -6.39
N LEU A 137 7.49 3.19 -5.73
CA LEU A 137 6.42 3.99 -6.34
C LEU A 137 7.01 5.27 -6.97
N LYS A 138 7.85 5.98 -6.23
CA LYS A 138 8.52 7.19 -6.72
C LYS A 138 9.33 6.90 -7.97
N LYS A 139 10.15 5.87 -7.93
CA LYS A 139 11.01 5.50 -9.06
C LYS A 139 10.19 5.22 -10.31
N GLU A 140 9.12 4.45 -10.21
CA GLU A 140 8.29 4.10 -11.35
C GLU A 140 7.47 5.28 -11.87
N ALA A 141 6.86 6.05 -10.99
CA ALA A 141 6.07 7.22 -11.39
C ALA A 141 6.95 8.28 -12.09
N GLU A 142 8.14 8.54 -11.57
CA GLU A 142 9.07 9.49 -12.19
C GLU A 142 9.59 8.99 -13.53
N ARG A 143 9.73 7.68 -13.70
CA ARG A 143 10.10 7.08 -14.99
C ARG A 143 9.03 7.31 -16.05
N ARG A 144 7.75 7.32 -15.66
CA ARG A 144 6.61 7.53 -16.58
C ARG A 144 6.27 9.00 -16.81
N ALA A 145 6.81 9.88 -15.96
CA ALA A 145 6.48 11.30 -16.02
C ALA A 145 7.10 12.01 -17.24
#